data_e20f927bdff3dd05459145c2205d6dad
#
_entry.id   e20f927bdff3dd05459145c2205d6dad
#
_cell.length_a   1.000
_cell.length_b   1.000
_cell.length_c   1.000
_cell.angle_alpha   90.00
_cell.angle_beta   90.00
_cell.angle_gamma   90.00
#
_symmetry.space_group_name_H-M   'P 1'
#
loop_
_entity.id
_entity.type
_entity.pdbx_description
1 polymer ?
#
loop_
_entity_poly.entity_id
_entity_poly.type
_entity_poly.pdbx_seq_one_letter_code
_entity_poly.pdbx_strand_id
1 'polypeptide(L)'
;VEGFDPAGRDVLFIPVGLNYDRVLEDRSLVAEIDGPPPKEPFYATAMKTISFLWRNMRLRLKGRWHKFGYACVAFGNPMSLKSFLKEQGVLHFEEMEPEKQSSVIDALGQQLIGRIGAVVPAMPVSLVARALIEAGDKGIDMLSLKASVDRLIDLLEGQGVHVHVPRSDRDYAVSAGLRMFTLRNLVAETD
;
A
#
# COMPACT_ATOMS: atom_id res chain seq x y z
N VAL A 1 11.17 23.22 9.74
CA VAL A 1 11.62 23.52 11.09
C VAL A 1 12.07 24.96 11.21
N GLU A 2 12.54 25.57 10.10
CA GLU A 2 12.85 27.00 10.06
C GLU A 2 11.61 27.83 10.44
N GLY A 3 11.77 28.80 11.34
CA GLY A 3 10.70 29.67 11.84
C GLY A 3 9.75 28.99 12.85
N PHE A 4 10.09 27.81 13.37
CA PHE A 4 9.32 27.18 14.44
C PHE A 4 9.65 27.82 15.80
N ASP A 5 8.65 28.51 16.40
CA ASP A 5 8.75 29.07 17.74
C ASP A 5 8.34 28.03 18.80
N PRO A 6 9.28 27.56 19.66
CA PRO A 6 8.96 26.61 20.72
C PRO A 6 7.93 27.14 21.75
N ALA A 7 7.84 28.46 21.94
CA ALA A 7 6.87 29.11 22.80
C ALA A 7 5.51 29.32 22.13
N GLY A 8 5.46 29.29 20.80
CA GLY A 8 4.28 29.50 19.98
C GLY A 8 3.35 28.30 19.88
N ARG A 9 2.68 28.16 18.74
CA ARG A 9 1.81 27.02 18.42
C ARG A 9 2.62 25.76 18.15
N ASP A 10 2.10 24.60 18.55
CA ASP A 10 2.70 23.32 18.20
C ASP A 10 2.38 22.93 16.75
N VAL A 11 3.29 22.18 16.14
CA VAL A 11 3.07 21.53 14.84
C VAL A 11 2.79 20.05 15.09
N LEU A 12 1.63 19.60 14.63
CA LEU A 12 1.23 18.20 14.74
C LEU A 12 1.34 17.52 13.38
N PHE A 13 2.12 16.46 13.31
CA PHE A 13 2.21 15.58 12.15
C PHE A 13 1.25 14.41 12.33
N ILE A 14 0.32 14.25 11.40
CA ILE A 14 -0.63 13.12 11.40
C ILE A 14 -0.15 12.15 10.31
N PRO A 15 0.37 10.95 10.68
CA PRO A 15 0.75 9.97 9.69
C PRO A 15 -0.49 9.42 9.00
N VAL A 16 -0.45 9.35 7.68
CA VAL A 16 -1.54 8.82 6.84
C VAL A 16 -0.98 7.70 5.99
N GLY A 17 -1.51 6.50 6.17
CA GLY A 17 -1.22 5.33 5.36
C GLY A 17 -2.30 5.15 4.29
N LEU A 18 -1.88 4.92 3.05
CA LEU A 18 -2.76 4.64 1.92
C LEU A 18 -2.32 3.34 1.26
N ASN A 19 -3.26 2.43 1.06
CA ASN A 19 -3.00 1.20 0.33
C ASN A 19 -4.16 0.85 -0.61
N TYR A 20 -3.82 0.14 -1.69
CA TYR A 20 -4.76 -0.28 -2.73
C TYR A 20 -4.62 -1.77 -2.99
N ASP A 21 -5.75 -2.46 -3.23
CA ASP A 21 -5.72 -3.84 -3.73
C ASP A 21 -5.09 -3.94 -5.12
N ARG A 22 -5.16 -2.86 -5.90
CA ARG A 22 -4.61 -2.83 -7.26
C ARG A 22 -4.12 -1.43 -7.61
N VAL A 23 -2.88 -1.36 -8.04
CA VAL A 23 -2.32 -0.19 -8.71
C VAL A 23 -2.57 -0.34 -10.22
N LEU A 24 -3.16 0.67 -10.87
CA LEU A 24 -3.46 0.65 -12.31
C LEU A 24 -2.20 0.54 -13.18
N GLU A 25 -1.12 1.08 -12.67
CA GLU A 25 0.18 1.22 -13.33
C GLU A 25 1.15 0.05 -13.02
N ASP A 26 0.67 -1.01 -12.38
CA ASP A 26 1.52 -2.11 -11.93
C ASP A 26 2.34 -2.74 -13.08
N ARG A 27 1.75 -2.82 -14.28
CA ARG A 27 2.45 -3.37 -15.46
C ARG A 27 3.52 -2.45 -16.00
N SER A 28 3.30 -1.13 -15.96
CA SER A 28 4.31 -0.16 -16.39
C SER A 28 5.44 -0.05 -15.37
N LEU A 29 5.12 -0.07 -14.07
CA LEU A 29 6.11 -0.07 -13.00
C LEU A 29 7.01 -1.32 -13.03
N VAL A 30 6.43 -2.50 -13.25
CA VAL A 30 7.21 -3.74 -13.40
C VAL A 30 8.06 -3.71 -14.68
N ALA A 31 7.52 -3.18 -15.78
CA ALA A 31 8.28 -3.05 -17.02
C ALA A 31 9.46 -2.06 -16.91
N GLU A 32 9.37 -1.06 -16.05
CA GLU A 32 10.49 -0.15 -15.78
C GLU A 32 11.64 -0.82 -15.01
N ILE A 33 11.35 -1.85 -14.20
CA ILE A 33 12.38 -2.64 -13.50
C ILE A 33 13.18 -3.48 -14.50
N ASP A 34 12.51 -3.98 -15.56
CA ASP A 34 13.14 -4.79 -16.61
C ASP A 34 13.88 -3.96 -17.68
N GLY A 35 13.82 -2.63 -17.59
CA GLY A 35 14.47 -1.68 -18.47
C GLY A 35 13.50 -0.82 -19.29
N PRO A 36 13.96 0.28 -19.90
CA PRO A 36 13.10 1.15 -20.66
C PRO A 36 12.47 0.41 -21.84
N PRO A 37 11.13 0.49 -22.01
CA PRO A 37 10.46 -0.20 -23.11
C PRO A 37 10.99 0.32 -24.45
N PRO A 38 11.12 -0.55 -25.47
CA PRO A 38 11.56 -0.13 -26.78
C PRO A 38 10.63 0.96 -27.31
N LYS A 39 11.21 2.01 -27.91
CA LYS A 39 10.45 3.12 -28.51
C LYS A 39 9.52 2.58 -29.58
N GLU A 40 8.26 2.41 -29.26
CA GLU A 40 7.25 1.99 -30.23
C GLU A 40 6.82 3.17 -31.11
N PRO A 41 6.56 2.92 -32.41
CA PRO A 41 6.09 3.96 -33.31
C PRO A 41 4.69 4.44 -32.87
N PHE A 42 4.42 5.73 -33.05
CA PHE A 42 3.21 6.43 -32.59
C PHE A 42 1.90 5.72 -32.97
N TYR A 43 1.83 5.13 -34.18
CA TYR A 43 0.63 4.40 -34.63
C TYR A 43 0.36 3.12 -33.83
N ALA A 44 1.40 2.43 -33.32
CA ALA A 44 1.24 1.24 -32.48
C ALA A 44 0.67 1.62 -31.09
N THR A 45 1.12 2.74 -30.54
CA THR A 45 0.60 3.29 -29.29
C THR A 45 -0.87 3.72 -29.44
N ALA A 46 -1.20 4.40 -30.55
CA ALA A 46 -2.58 4.82 -30.84
C ALA A 46 -3.53 3.62 -31.00
N MET A 47 -3.12 2.57 -31.73
CA MET A 47 -3.90 1.33 -31.87
C MET A 47 -4.09 0.59 -30.53
N LYS A 48 -3.05 0.53 -29.71
CA LYS A 48 -3.15 -0.04 -28.35
C LYS A 48 -4.16 0.74 -27.48
N THR A 49 -4.13 2.07 -27.55
CA THR A 49 -5.07 2.93 -26.81
C THR A 49 -6.52 2.74 -27.29
N ILE A 50 -6.75 2.69 -28.61
CA ILE A 50 -8.08 2.46 -29.18
C ILE A 50 -8.59 1.05 -28.80
N SER A 51 -7.76 0.03 -28.90
CA SER A 51 -8.12 -1.34 -28.53
C SER A 51 -8.42 -1.45 -27.03
N PHE A 52 -7.69 -0.74 -26.18
CA PHE A 52 -7.93 -0.64 -24.74
C PHE A 52 -9.27 0.03 -24.44
N LEU A 53 -9.58 1.16 -25.09
CA LEU A 53 -10.86 1.86 -24.94
C LEU A 53 -12.04 0.97 -25.39
N TRP A 54 -11.90 0.31 -26.53
CA TRP A 54 -12.93 -0.59 -27.08
C TRP A 54 -13.18 -1.79 -26.17
N ARG A 55 -12.12 -2.40 -25.65
CA ARG A 55 -12.21 -3.51 -24.71
C ARG A 55 -12.88 -3.10 -23.39
N ASN A 56 -12.56 -1.93 -22.87
CA ASN A 56 -13.18 -1.41 -21.64
C ASN A 56 -14.65 -1.07 -21.86
N MET A 57 -15.01 -0.48 -23.01
CA MET A 57 -16.40 -0.19 -23.38
C MET A 57 -17.21 -1.47 -23.53
N ARG A 58 -16.67 -2.51 -24.17
CA ARG A 58 -17.32 -3.81 -24.32
C ARG A 58 -17.50 -4.53 -22.97
N LEU A 59 -16.54 -4.43 -22.06
CA LEU A 59 -16.63 -4.98 -20.71
C LEU A 59 -17.70 -4.25 -19.88
N ARG A 60 -17.82 -2.93 -20.05
CA ARG A 60 -18.86 -2.10 -19.41
C ARG A 60 -20.25 -2.49 -19.88
N LEU A 61 -20.43 -2.67 -21.18
CA LEU A 61 -21.71 -3.08 -21.78
C LEU A 61 -22.14 -4.51 -21.36
N LYS A 62 -21.17 -5.40 -21.09
CA LYS A 62 -21.45 -6.77 -20.63
C LYS A 62 -21.64 -6.89 -19.11
N GLY A 63 -21.67 -5.78 -18.36
CA GLY A 63 -21.76 -5.79 -16.89
C GLY A 63 -20.58 -6.44 -16.18
N ARG A 64 -19.49 -6.76 -16.91
CA ARG A 64 -18.26 -7.38 -16.42
C ARG A 64 -17.17 -6.37 -16.08
N TRP A 65 -17.56 -5.11 -15.84
CA TRP A 65 -16.61 -4.09 -15.40
C TRP A 65 -16.21 -4.43 -13.95
N HIS A 66 -15.05 -5.05 -13.83
CA HIS A 66 -14.54 -5.46 -12.54
C HIS A 66 -14.15 -4.21 -11.75
N LYS A 67 -14.65 -4.12 -10.54
CA LYS A 67 -14.20 -3.13 -9.57
C LYS A 67 -12.68 -3.27 -9.40
N PHE A 68 -11.97 -2.15 -9.32
CA PHE A 68 -10.51 -2.11 -9.19
C PHE A 68 -9.99 -2.56 -7.82
N GLY A 69 -10.82 -3.19 -7.00
CA GLY A 69 -10.51 -3.56 -5.63
C GLY A 69 -10.86 -2.44 -4.64
N TYR A 70 -10.25 -2.51 -3.49
CA TYR A 70 -10.43 -1.56 -2.40
C TYR A 70 -9.27 -0.57 -2.36
N ALA A 71 -9.56 0.66 -1.93
CA ALA A 71 -8.58 1.63 -1.47
C ALA A 71 -8.87 1.87 0.01
N CYS A 72 -7.85 1.79 0.84
CA CYS A 72 -7.97 2.01 2.26
C CYS A 72 -7.04 3.12 2.70
N VAL A 73 -7.56 4.03 3.52
CA VAL A 73 -6.82 5.12 4.14
C VAL A 73 -6.87 4.92 5.63
N ALA A 74 -5.71 4.92 6.29
CA ALA A 74 -5.60 4.85 7.74
C ALA A 74 -4.87 6.08 8.28
N PHE A 75 -5.30 6.55 9.43
CA PHE A 75 -4.70 7.68 10.13
C PHE A 75 -4.06 7.17 11.42
N GLY A 76 -2.81 7.56 11.65
CA GLY A 76 -2.11 7.23 12.88
C GLY A 76 -2.23 8.31 13.95
N ASN A 77 -1.63 8.03 15.10
CA ASN A 77 -1.60 8.97 16.20
C ASN A 77 -0.76 10.21 15.85
N PRO A 78 -1.27 11.43 16.13
CA PRO A 78 -0.51 12.65 15.91
C PRO A 78 0.83 12.65 16.63
N MET A 79 1.85 13.23 16.01
CA MET A 79 3.17 13.45 16.60
C MET A 79 3.40 14.95 16.74
N SER A 80 3.70 15.40 17.95
CA SER A 80 4.03 16.78 18.27
C SER A 80 5.49 17.07 17.94
N LEU A 81 5.75 18.14 17.18
CA LEU A 81 7.12 18.63 16.93
C LEU A 81 7.80 19.08 18.22
N LYS A 82 7.06 19.74 19.11
CA LYS A 82 7.60 20.15 20.42
C LYS A 82 8.06 18.98 21.25
N SER A 83 7.23 17.92 21.33
CA SER A 83 7.59 16.70 22.05
C SER A 83 8.83 16.04 21.46
N PHE A 84 8.88 15.95 20.12
CA PHE A 84 10.04 15.40 19.42
C PHE A 84 11.32 16.19 19.73
N LEU A 85 11.30 17.52 19.59
CA LEU A 85 12.48 18.36 19.88
C LEU A 85 12.92 18.24 21.34
N LYS A 86 11.98 18.17 22.28
CA LYS A 86 12.26 17.94 23.69
C LYS A 86 12.94 16.59 23.95
N GLU A 87 12.46 15.52 23.29
CA GLU A 87 13.05 14.17 23.36
C GLU A 87 14.49 14.15 22.81
N GLN A 88 14.74 14.96 21.76
CA GLN A 88 16.09 15.12 21.18
C GLN A 88 17.00 16.07 22.00
N GLY A 89 16.49 16.66 23.09
CA GLY A 89 17.24 17.61 23.90
C GLY A 89 17.48 18.96 23.21
N VAL A 90 16.68 19.29 22.20
CA VAL A 90 16.80 20.52 21.41
C VAL A 90 15.91 21.61 22.02
N LEU A 91 16.51 22.64 22.58
CA LEU A 91 15.81 23.82 23.12
C LEU A 91 15.73 24.96 22.10
N HIS A 92 16.84 25.22 21.39
CA HIS A 92 16.96 26.30 20.41
C HIS A 92 17.51 25.73 19.10
N PHE A 93 16.61 25.35 18.20
CA PHE A 93 17.00 24.72 16.93
C PHE A 93 17.81 25.66 16.04
N GLU A 94 17.47 26.96 16.01
CA GLU A 94 18.11 27.95 15.14
C GLU A 94 19.57 28.29 15.58
N GLU A 95 19.91 28.06 16.86
CA GLU A 95 21.23 28.31 17.40
C GLU A 95 22.19 27.12 17.25
N MET A 96 21.70 26.00 16.68
CA MET A 96 22.52 24.81 16.51
C MET A 96 23.44 24.91 15.30
N GLU A 97 24.58 24.20 15.37
CA GLU A 97 25.46 23.98 14.24
C GLU A 97 24.70 23.34 13.06
N PRO A 98 24.95 23.74 11.79
CA PRO A 98 24.22 23.22 10.62
C PRO A 98 24.22 21.69 10.51
N GLU A 99 25.31 21.03 10.87
CA GLU A 99 25.42 19.57 10.86
C GLU A 99 24.47 18.91 11.88
N LYS A 100 24.33 19.52 13.07
CA LYS A 100 23.40 19.04 14.09
C LYS A 100 21.95 19.30 13.70
N GLN A 101 21.67 20.46 13.08
CA GLN A 101 20.33 20.75 12.53
C GLN A 101 19.93 19.69 11.51
N SER A 102 20.83 19.34 10.56
CA SER A 102 20.60 18.30 9.56
C SER A 102 20.31 16.95 10.23
N SER A 103 21.10 16.57 11.22
CA SER A 103 20.88 15.31 11.95
C SER A 103 19.52 15.23 12.65
N VAL A 104 19.04 16.33 13.23
CA VAL A 104 17.71 16.40 13.87
C VAL A 104 16.59 16.31 12.83
N ILE A 105 16.76 16.97 11.67
CA ILE A 105 15.81 16.89 10.56
C ILE A 105 15.73 15.46 10.01
N ASP A 106 16.88 14.79 9.83
CA ASP A 106 16.95 13.42 9.36
C ASP A 106 16.26 12.45 10.35
N ALA A 107 16.52 12.64 11.66
CA ALA A 107 15.85 11.86 12.71
C ALA A 107 14.34 12.06 12.70
N LEU A 108 13.86 13.30 12.50
CA LEU A 108 12.43 13.61 12.34
C LEU A 108 11.85 12.89 11.11
N GLY A 109 12.53 12.98 9.97
CA GLY A 109 12.15 12.31 8.73
C GLY A 109 12.04 10.80 8.90
N GLN A 110 13.04 10.17 9.51
CA GLN A 110 13.04 8.73 9.80
C GLN A 110 11.87 8.33 10.70
N GLN A 111 11.60 9.10 11.75
CA GLN A 111 10.50 8.81 12.66
C GLN A 111 9.14 8.98 11.98
N LEU A 112 8.97 10.01 11.13
CA LEU A 112 7.73 10.22 10.36
C LEU A 112 7.49 9.10 9.37
N ILE A 113 8.53 8.69 8.60
CA ILE A 113 8.44 7.57 7.65
C ILE A 113 8.09 6.27 8.38
N GLY A 114 8.74 6.00 9.51
CA GLY A 114 8.41 4.83 10.33
C GLY A 114 6.95 4.82 10.80
N ARG A 115 6.44 5.97 11.28
CA ARG A 115 5.04 6.11 11.70
C ARG A 115 4.05 5.99 10.55
N ILE A 116 4.38 6.50 9.34
CA ILE A 116 3.56 6.31 8.14
C ILE A 116 3.54 4.84 7.76
N GLY A 117 4.70 4.16 7.75
CA GLY A 117 4.77 2.73 7.44
C GLY A 117 3.93 1.87 8.40
N ALA A 118 3.90 2.22 9.68
CA ALA A 118 3.14 1.50 10.70
C ALA A 118 1.61 1.61 10.54
N VAL A 119 1.11 2.63 9.83
CA VAL A 119 -0.33 2.82 9.61
C VAL A 119 -0.80 2.42 8.22
N VAL A 120 0.09 1.95 7.34
CA VAL A 120 -0.32 1.40 6.04
C VAL A 120 -1.15 0.14 6.27
N PRO A 121 -2.42 0.10 5.83
CA PRO A 121 -3.29 -1.04 6.10
C PRO A 121 -2.91 -2.26 5.26
N ALA A 122 -3.00 -3.45 5.85
CA ALA A 122 -2.92 -4.69 5.10
C ALA A 122 -4.22 -4.93 4.32
N MET A 123 -4.10 -5.30 3.04
CA MET A 123 -5.23 -5.45 2.12
C MET A 123 -5.46 -6.92 1.75
N PRO A 124 -6.69 -7.32 1.37
CA PRO A 124 -7.02 -8.70 1.01
C PRO A 124 -6.09 -9.32 -0.03
N VAL A 125 -5.75 -8.58 -1.07
CA VAL A 125 -4.84 -9.07 -2.13
C VAL A 125 -3.46 -9.40 -1.58
N SER A 126 -2.92 -8.55 -0.71
CA SER A 126 -1.60 -8.80 -0.08
C SER A 126 -1.60 -10.03 0.82
N LEU A 127 -2.68 -10.24 1.58
CA LEU A 127 -2.83 -11.40 2.47
C LEU A 127 -2.91 -12.71 1.67
N VAL A 128 -3.75 -12.72 0.64
CA VAL A 128 -3.88 -13.88 -0.26
C VAL A 128 -2.58 -14.13 -1.02
N ALA A 129 -1.89 -13.07 -1.50
CA ALA A 129 -0.58 -13.20 -2.13
C ALA A 129 0.42 -13.91 -1.21
N ARG A 130 0.49 -13.47 0.05
CA ARG A 130 1.39 -14.06 1.04
C ARG A 130 1.10 -15.56 1.26
N ALA A 131 -0.17 -15.91 1.44
CA ALA A 131 -0.58 -17.30 1.63
C ALA A 131 -0.26 -18.18 0.41
N LEU A 132 -0.48 -17.66 -0.81
CA LEU A 132 -0.15 -18.37 -2.06
C LEU A 132 1.37 -18.56 -2.23
N ILE A 133 2.17 -17.55 -1.91
CA ILE A 133 3.64 -17.66 -1.96
C ILE A 133 4.15 -18.69 -0.96
N GLU A 134 3.58 -18.74 0.24
CA GLU A 134 3.94 -19.75 1.25
C GLU A 134 3.55 -21.18 0.83
N ALA A 135 2.45 -21.36 0.10
CA ALA A 135 2.05 -22.64 -0.45
C ALA A 135 2.99 -23.13 -1.57
N GLY A 136 3.62 -22.22 -2.30
CA GLY A 136 4.51 -22.52 -3.42
C GLY A 136 3.82 -23.24 -4.58
N ASP A 137 4.60 -24.03 -5.35
CA ASP A 137 4.12 -24.70 -6.57
C ASP A 137 3.19 -25.90 -6.30
N LYS A 138 3.04 -26.30 -5.04
CA LYS A 138 2.18 -27.46 -4.69
C LYS A 138 0.69 -27.15 -4.79
N GLY A 139 0.35 -25.87 -4.93
CA GLY A 139 -1.03 -25.42 -4.85
C GLY A 139 -1.55 -25.43 -3.41
N ILE A 140 -2.73 -24.89 -3.23
CA ILE A 140 -3.40 -24.81 -1.93
C ILE A 140 -4.91 -24.97 -2.15
N ASP A 141 -5.56 -25.80 -1.36
CA ASP A 141 -7.01 -25.88 -1.38
C ASP A 141 -7.65 -24.66 -0.71
N MET A 142 -8.92 -24.40 -1.02
CA MET A 142 -9.64 -23.23 -0.56
C MET A 142 -9.73 -23.12 0.96
N LEU A 143 -9.89 -24.24 1.66
CA LEU A 143 -10.02 -24.27 3.11
C LEU A 143 -8.68 -23.91 3.76
N SER A 144 -7.59 -24.50 3.28
CA SER A 144 -6.23 -24.20 3.73
C SER A 144 -5.84 -22.74 3.44
N LEU A 145 -6.25 -22.21 2.28
CA LEU A 145 -6.03 -20.81 1.94
C LEU A 145 -6.74 -19.86 2.93
N LYS A 146 -8.03 -20.13 3.22
CA LYS A 146 -8.79 -19.36 4.22
C LYS A 146 -8.14 -19.43 5.59
N ALA A 147 -7.80 -20.60 6.06
CA ALA A 147 -7.13 -20.79 7.35
C ALA A 147 -5.76 -20.09 7.43
N SER A 148 -5.03 -20.00 6.31
CA SER A 148 -3.74 -19.31 6.25
C SER A 148 -3.94 -17.79 6.30
N VAL A 149 -4.92 -17.26 5.58
CA VAL A 149 -5.25 -15.83 5.60
C VAL A 149 -5.80 -15.42 6.97
N ASP A 150 -6.65 -16.24 7.60
CA ASP A 150 -7.17 -15.95 8.95
C ASP A 150 -6.04 -15.85 9.99
N ARG A 151 -5.08 -16.77 9.95
CA ARG A 151 -3.89 -16.71 10.81
C ARG A 151 -3.05 -15.45 10.56
N LEU A 152 -2.91 -15.02 9.31
CA LEU A 152 -2.20 -13.77 8.97
C LEU A 152 -2.93 -12.55 9.51
N ILE A 153 -4.26 -12.52 9.41
CA ILE A 153 -5.09 -11.45 9.96
C ILE A 153 -4.87 -11.38 11.47
N ASP A 154 -5.06 -12.49 12.19
CA ASP A 154 -4.92 -12.55 13.65
C ASP A 154 -3.51 -12.14 14.10
N LEU A 155 -2.47 -12.56 13.38
CA LEU A 155 -1.09 -12.18 13.65
C LEU A 155 -0.87 -10.68 13.49
N LEU A 156 -1.34 -10.09 12.40
CA LEU A 156 -1.17 -8.66 12.10
C LEU A 156 -1.97 -7.78 13.07
N GLU A 157 -3.22 -8.15 13.35
CA GLU A 157 -4.06 -7.45 14.33
C GLU A 157 -3.46 -7.55 15.74
N GLY A 158 -2.91 -8.71 16.11
CA GLY A 158 -2.19 -8.91 17.37
C GLY A 158 -0.91 -8.05 17.50
N GLN A 159 -0.31 -7.66 16.38
CA GLN A 159 0.82 -6.70 16.33
C GLN A 159 0.37 -5.24 16.22
N GLY A 160 -0.92 -4.96 16.24
CA GLY A 160 -1.48 -3.62 16.11
C GLY A 160 -1.52 -3.08 14.68
N VAL A 161 -1.30 -3.93 13.68
CA VAL A 161 -1.41 -3.55 12.26
C VAL A 161 -2.88 -3.48 11.87
N HIS A 162 -3.28 -2.40 11.22
CA HIS A 162 -4.63 -2.28 10.68
C HIS A 162 -4.82 -3.21 9.47
N VAL A 163 -5.76 -4.14 9.58
CA VAL A 163 -6.15 -5.04 8.48
C VAL A 163 -7.51 -4.62 7.93
N HIS A 164 -7.56 -4.34 6.64
CA HIS A 164 -8.84 -4.03 5.99
C HIS A 164 -9.57 -5.32 5.61
N VAL A 165 -10.63 -5.63 6.37
CA VAL A 165 -11.54 -6.75 6.08
C VAL A 165 -12.83 -6.21 5.47
N PRO A 166 -13.01 -6.29 4.13
CA PRO A 166 -14.20 -5.78 3.48
C PRO A 166 -15.47 -6.44 4.03
N ARG A 167 -16.50 -5.64 4.30
CA ARG A 167 -17.78 -6.09 4.87
C ARG A 167 -17.68 -6.75 6.24
N SER A 168 -16.54 -6.65 6.91
CA SER A 168 -16.25 -7.39 8.15
C SER A 168 -16.41 -8.92 7.97
N ASP A 169 -16.15 -9.41 6.76
CA ASP A 169 -16.30 -10.81 6.36
C ASP A 169 -14.96 -11.31 5.80
N ARG A 170 -14.28 -12.16 6.57
CA ARG A 170 -12.97 -12.73 6.22
C ARG A 170 -13.05 -13.66 5.00
N ASP A 171 -14.10 -14.43 4.89
CA ASP A 171 -14.34 -15.30 3.73
C ASP A 171 -14.49 -14.50 2.44
N TYR A 172 -15.23 -13.39 2.54
CA TYR A 172 -15.36 -12.46 1.43
C TYR A 172 -14.02 -11.80 1.09
N ALA A 173 -13.21 -11.43 2.08
CA ALA A 173 -11.89 -10.86 1.86
C ALA A 173 -10.98 -11.82 1.07
N VAL A 174 -10.94 -13.11 1.44
CA VAL A 174 -10.18 -14.14 0.71
C VAL A 174 -10.67 -14.27 -0.71
N SER A 175 -11.98 -14.36 -0.92
CA SER A 175 -12.59 -14.48 -2.25
C SER A 175 -12.32 -13.26 -3.11
N ALA A 176 -12.36 -12.04 -2.53
CA ALA A 176 -12.07 -10.79 -3.22
C ALA A 176 -10.58 -10.72 -3.63
N GLY A 177 -9.67 -11.11 -2.72
CA GLY A 177 -8.24 -11.17 -3.00
C GLY A 177 -7.91 -12.19 -4.08
N LEU A 178 -8.37 -13.44 -3.95
CA LEU A 178 -8.12 -14.50 -4.91
C LEU A 178 -8.62 -14.16 -6.32
N ARG A 179 -9.78 -13.52 -6.41
CA ARG A 179 -10.35 -13.08 -7.69
C ARG A 179 -9.41 -12.15 -8.46
N MET A 180 -8.62 -11.32 -7.77
CA MET A 180 -7.66 -10.43 -8.44
C MET A 180 -6.52 -11.21 -9.10
N PHE A 181 -6.08 -12.33 -8.52
CA PHE A 181 -5.06 -13.22 -9.10
C PHE A 181 -5.61 -14.02 -10.27
N THR A 182 -6.82 -14.58 -10.14
CA THR A 182 -7.50 -15.32 -11.23
C THR A 182 -7.74 -14.43 -12.45
N LEU A 183 -8.21 -13.19 -12.24
CA LEU A 183 -8.43 -12.23 -13.33
C LEU A 183 -7.15 -11.85 -14.09
N ARG A 184 -6.01 -12.01 -13.47
CA ARG A 184 -4.69 -11.72 -14.03
C ARG A 184 -3.99 -12.96 -14.60
N ASN A 185 -4.62 -14.12 -14.50
CA ASN A 185 -4.05 -15.43 -14.84
C ASN A 185 -2.75 -15.72 -14.09
N LEU A 186 -2.62 -15.23 -12.84
CA LEU A 186 -1.50 -15.55 -11.95
C LEU A 186 -1.75 -16.83 -11.16
N VAL A 187 -3.02 -17.22 -11.02
CA VAL A 187 -3.46 -18.45 -10.36
C VAL A 187 -4.55 -19.09 -11.22
N ALA A 188 -4.49 -20.41 -11.36
CA ALA A 188 -5.53 -21.21 -12.00
C ALA A 188 -6.21 -22.08 -10.94
N GLU A 189 -7.52 -22.21 -11.03
CA GLU A 189 -8.26 -23.22 -10.27
C GLU A 189 -8.14 -24.55 -11.03
N THR A 190 -7.76 -25.60 -10.30
CA THR A 190 -7.73 -26.99 -10.79
C THR A 190 -8.78 -27.78 -10.02
N ASP A 191 -9.58 -28.57 -10.76
CA ASP A 191 -10.58 -29.46 -10.19
C ASP A 191 -9.96 -30.57 -9.35
#